data_f48c1dca91823580d8c6543872125fce
#
_entry.id   f48c1dca91823580d8c6543872125fce
#
_cell.length_a   1.000
_cell.length_b   1.000
_cell.length_c   1.000
_cell.angle_alpha   90.00
_cell.angle_beta   90.00
_cell.angle_gamma   90.00
#
_symmetry.space_group_name_H-M   'P 1'
#
loop_
_entity.id
_entity.type
_entity.pdbx_description
1 polymer ?
#
loop_
_entity_poly.entity_id
_entity_poly.type
_entity_poly.pdbx_seq_one_letter_code
_entity_poly.pdbx_strand_id
1 'polypeptide(L)'
;FALKGERVHEEQTPFQKIEIFKTETFGHLMTIDGCTMVSTRDNFLYHEMMSHPALNSHPNPETVVIVGGGDCGTLREVLKHPEVKAATQVEIDERVTRLSEKYFPELCDKNDDPRATLFFGDGIQWMKDVAPGSVDVIIIDSTDPVGPAEGLFGLKFYRDCITALKPDGMLVQQSESPLLHLSLIQDMHAAMKQAGFAETTLLHFPQVIYPSGWWSGSIALKKAGSMVQRLDHAESLDTQYYNRDMHRACFALPNFVKKALG
;
A
#
# COMPACT_ATOMS: atom_id res chain seq x y z
N PHE A 1 18.50 -6.15 -14.90
CA PHE A 1 17.79 -4.94 -15.30
C PHE A 1 18.57 -3.73 -14.81
N ALA A 2 18.90 -2.79 -15.69
CA ALA A 2 19.63 -1.57 -15.36
C ALA A 2 18.90 -0.37 -15.99
N LEU A 3 18.68 0.66 -15.21
CA LEU A 3 18.12 1.93 -15.68
C LEU A 3 19.27 2.93 -15.89
N LYS A 4 19.22 3.63 -17.01
CA LYS A 4 20.14 4.73 -17.28
C LYS A 4 19.44 6.04 -16.92
N GLY A 5 20.08 6.84 -16.11
CA GLY A 5 19.55 8.11 -15.65
C GLY A 5 20.61 8.99 -14.98
N GLU A 6 20.27 10.23 -14.71
CA GLU A 6 21.04 11.21 -13.99
C GLU A 6 20.42 11.45 -12.61
N ARG A 7 21.25 11.46 -11.55
CA ARG A 7 20.78 11.82 -10.22
C ARG A 7 20.56 13.34 -10.14
N VAL A 8 19.30 13.74 -9.95
CA VAL A 8 18.90 15.16 -9.90
C VAL A 8 18.66 15.66 -8.48
N HIS A 9 18.58 14.75 -7.50
CA HIS A 9 18.47 15.08 -6.07
C HIS A 9 19.06 13.97 -5.20
N GLU A 10 19.67 14.36 -4.08
CA GLU A 10 20.13 13.47 -3.01
C GLU A 10 19.96 14.20 -1.68
N GLU A 11 19.40 13.52 -0.69
CA GLU A 11 19.18 14.05 0.65
C GLU A 11 19.27 12.93 1.68
N GLN A 12 20.02 13.18 2.79
CA GLN A 12 20.01 12.34 3.96
C GLN A 12 19.10 12.94 5.01
N THR A 13 18.02 12.26 5.35
CA THR A 13 17.12 12.64 6.43
C THR A 13 17.51 11.93 7.73
N PRO A 14 16.88 12.23 8.86
CA PRO A 14 17.07 11.45 10.08
C PRO A 14 16.65 9.98 9.98
N PHE A 15 15.84 9.63 8.96
CA PHE A 15 15.24 8.32 8.82
C PHE A 15 15.93 7.48 7.74
N GLN A 16 16.30 8.10 6.60
CA GLN A 16 16.70 7.38 5.39
C GLN A 16 17.40 8.29 4.39
N LYS A 17 18.07 7.69 3.42
CA LYS A 17 18.64 8.39 2.27
C LYS A 17 17.69 8.39 1.10
N ILE A 18 17.30 9.58 0.62
CA ILE A 18 16.39 9.73 -0.53
C ILE A 18 17.17 10.23 -1.74
N GLU A 19 17.05 9.56 -2.87
CA GLU A 19 17.66 9.96 -4.13
C GLU A 19 16.60 10.00 -5.23
N ILE A 20 16.65 11.04 -6.09
CA ILE A 20 15.79 11.14 -7.27
C ILE A 20 16.65 11.11 -8.53
N PHE A 21 16.26 10.26 -9.44
CA PHE A 21 16.92 10.12 -10.74
C PHE A 21 15.96 10.54 -11.87
N LYS A 22 16.48 11.27 -12.85
CA LYS A 22 15.81 11.47 -14.13
C LYS A 22 16.28 10.39 -15.09
N THR A 23 15.42 9.42 -15.39
CA THR A 23 15.75 8.27 -16.23
C THR A 23 15.32 8.50 -17.68
N GLU A 24 15.94 7.77 -18.62
CA GLU A 24 15.59 7.86 -20.04
C GLU A 24 14.22 7.25 -20.37
N THR A 25 13.76 6.25 -19.59
CA THR A 25 12.58 5.45 -19.95
C THR A 25 11.46 5.44 -18.91
N PHE A 26 11.75 5.75 -17.62
CA PHE A 26 10.78 5.72 -16.55
C PHE A 26 10.42 7.10 -15.97
N GLY A 27 10.93 8.19 -16.60
CA GLY A 27 10.74 9.54 -16.05
C GLY A 27 11.54 9.74 -14.78
N HIS A 28 11.00 10.39 -13.77
CA HIS A 28 11.62 10.44 -12.45
C HIS A 28 11.50 9.08 -11.75
N LEU A 29 12.55 8.72 -11.01
CA LEU A 29 12.64 7.52 -10.19
C LEU A 29 13.12 7.94 -8.81
N MET A 30 12.39 7.59 -7.76
CA MET A 30 12.82 7.74 -6.37
C MET A 30 13.41 6.43 -5.86
N THR A 31 14.54 6.54 -5.18
CA THR A 31 15.09 5.46 -4.36
C THR A 31 15.19 5.90 -2.90
N ILE A 32 14.96 4.96 -2.00
CA ILE A 32 15.16 5.14 -0.56
C ILE A 32 16.13 4.05 -0.11
N ASP A 33 17.26 4.45 0.48
CA ASP A 33 18.36 3.58 0.91
C ASP A 33 18.83 2.63 -0.21
N GLY A 34 18.77 3.12 -1.47
CA GLY A 34 19.16 2.38 -2.68
C GLY A 34 18.08 1.44 -3.24
N CYS A 35 16.94 1.26 -2.57
CA CYS A 35 15.82 0.49 -3.08
C CYS A 35 14.88 1.37 -3.91
N THR A 36 14.40 0.86 -5.05
CA THR A 36 13.46 1.59 -5.92
C THR A 36 12.07 1.66 -5.29
N MET A 37 11.52 2.88 -5.17
CA MET A 37 10.21 3.12 -4.56
C MET A 37 9.13 3.43 -5.60
N VAL A 38 9.33 4.45 -6.43
CA VAL A 38 8.32 4.92 -7.36
C VAL A 38 8.95 5.46 -8.64
N SER A 39 8.27 5.30 -9.77
CA SER A 39 8.61 5.99 -11.01
C SER A 39 7.40 6.68 -11.64
N THR A 40 7.65 7.74 -12.40
CA THR A 40 6.59 8.44 -13.15
C THR A 40 5.83 7.49 -14.07
N ARG A 41 6.52 6.52 -14.68
CA ARG A 41 5.95 5.70 -15.76
C ARG A 41 5.02 4.59 -15.29
N ASP A 42 5.33 3.90 -14.20
CA ASP A 42 4.63 2.66 -13.80
C ASP A 42 4.02 2.71 -12.39
N ASN A 43 4.01 3.89 -11.74
CA ASN A 43 3.45 4.07 -10.41
C ASN A 43 2.00 3.58 -10.28
N PHE A 44 1.19 3.75 -11.33
CA PHE A 44 -0.23 3.35 -11.33
C PHE A 44 -0.42 1.85 -11.10
N LEU A 45 0.50 1.00 -11.54
CA LEU A 45 0.43 -0.45 -11.30
C LEU A 45 0.37 -0.77 -9.80
N TYR A 46 1.22 -0.12 -9.02
CA TYR A 46 1.28 -0.31 -7.57
C TYR A 46 0.11 0.37 -6.85
N HIS A 47 -0.07 1.68 -7.06
CA HIS A 47 -1.04 2.46 -6.30
C HIS A 47 -2.49 2.01 -6.53
N GLU A 48 -2.85 1.71 -7.78
CA GLU A 48 -4.16 1.18 -8.11
C GLU A 48 -4.40 -0.20 -7.45
N MET A 49 -3.38 -1.08 -7.47
CA MET A 49 -3.53 -2.43 -6.94
C MET A 49 -3.43 -2.51 -5.42
N MET A 50 -2.74 -1.58 -4.76
CA MET A 50 -2.76 -1.48 -3.29
C MET A 50 -4.06 -0.86 -2.76
N SER A 51 -4.75 -0.06 -3.56
CA SER A 51 -5.94 0.69 -3.14
C SER A 51 -7.24 -0.01 -3.56
N HIS A 52 -7.49 -0.12 -4.86
CA HIS A 52 -8.81 -0.46 -5.39
C HIS A 52 -9.29 -1.88 -5.08
N PRO A 53 -8.46 -2.94 -5.11
CA PRO A 53 -8.94 -4.28 -4.74
C PRO A 53 -9.47 -4.34 -3.31
N ALA A 54 -8.78 -3.73 -2.35
CA ALA A 54 -9.24 -3.69 -0.96
C ALA A 54 -10.52 -2.85 -0.81
N LEU A 55 -10.53 -1.62 -1.35
CA LEU A 55 -11.68 -0.73 -1.26
C LEU A 55 -12.93 -1.31 -1.94
N ASN A 56 -12.78 -1.95 -3.10
CA ASN A 56 -13.91 -2.61 -3.79
C ASN A 56 -14.29 -3.96 -3.19
N SER A 57 -13.47 -4.51 -2.30
CA SER A 57 -13.80 -5.69 -1.50
C SER A 57 -14.47 -5.34 -0.17
N HIS A 58 -14.46 -4.08 0.26
CA HIS A 58 -15.17 -3.62 1.46
C HIS A 58 -16.59 -3.15 1.11
N PRO A 59 -17.61 -3.47 1.93
CA PRO A 59 -19.00 -3.09 1.63
C PRO A 59 -19.23 -1.57 1.56
N ASN A 60 -18.58 -0.79 2.42
CA ASN A 60 -18.69 0.68 2.44
C ASN A 60 -17.46 1.32 3.11
N PRO A 61 -16.36 1.60 2.38
CA PRO A 61 -15.10 2.12 2.95
C PRO A 61 -15.18 3.64 3.16
N GLU A 62 -15.66 4.09 4.32
CA GLU A 62 -15.79 5.52 4.63
C GLU A 62 -14.53 6.14 5.25
N THR A 63 -13.83 5.37 6.09
CA THR A 63 -12.63 5.85 6.82
C THR A 63 -11.44 4.98 6.46
N VAL A 64 -10.45 5.56 5.83
CA VAL A 64 -9.24 4.88 5.36
C VAL A 64 -8.00 5.45 6.05
N VAL A 65 -7.11 4.57 6.47
CA VAL A 65 -5.79 4.95 7.01
C VAL A 65 -4.72 4.33 6.12
N ILE A 66 -3.75 5.14 5.71
CA ILE A 66 -2.58 4.74 4.95
C ILE A 66 -1.37 4.93 5.87
N VAL A 67 -0.62 3.86 6.14
CA VAL A 67 0.62 3.91 6.92
C VAL A 67 1.79 3.83 5.95
N GLY A 68 2.59 4.88 5.90
CA GLY A 68 3.57 5.13 4.84
C GLY A 68 2.95 5.82 3.63
N GLY A 69 3.35 5.44 2.43
CA GLY A 69 2.82 6.00 1.18
C GLY A 69 3.19 7.45 0.96
N GLY A 70 4.36 7.89 1.43
CA GLY A 70 4.81 9.28 1.39
C GLY A 70 4.85 9.92 0.02
N ASP A 71 4.80 9.12 -1.06
CA ASP A 71 4.67 9.63 -2.42
C ASP A 71 3.25 10.10 -2.79
N CYS A 72 2.26 9.83 -1.93
CA CYS A 72 0.85 10.20 -2.05
C CYS A 72 0.04 9.49 -3.14
N GLY A 73 0.64 8.58 -3.90
CA GLY A 73 -0.05 7.87 -4.97
C GLY A 73 -1.20 6.99 -4.46
N THR A 74 -0.99 6.29 -3.35
CA THR A 74 -2.05 5.50 -2.69
C THR A 74 -3.18 6.39 -2.17
N LEU A 75 -2.87 7.54 -1.58
CA LEU A 75 -3.87 8.52 -1.14
C LEU A 75 -4.71 9.03 -2.31
N ARG A 76 -4.07 9.36 -3.44
CA ARG A 76 -4.75 9.77 -4.68
C ARG A 76 -5.76 8.72 -5.13
N GLU A 77 -5.37 7.44 -5.16
CA GLU A 77 -6.26 6.35 -5.60
C GLU A 77 -7.41 6.11 -4.61
N VAL A 78 -7.14 6.17 -3.31
CA VAL A 78 -8.18 6.07 -2.26
C VAL A 78 -9.25 7.15 -2.44
N LEU A 79 -8.86 8.38 -2.73
CA LEU A 79 -9.77 9.52 -2.88
C LEU A 79 -10.59 9.52 -4.19
N LYS A 80 -10.32 8.61 -5.14
CA LYS A 80 -11.19 8.34 -6.28
C LYS A 80 -12.51 7.67 -5.87
N HIS A 81 -12.56 7.04 -4.69
CA HIS A 81 -13.76 6.41 -4.17
C HIS A 81 -14.68 7.43 -3.50
N PRO A 82 -15.90 7.65 -4.03
CA PRO A 82 -16.82 8.67 -3.50
C PRO A 82 -17.36 8.32 -2.11
N GLU A 83 -17.34 7.05 -1.71
CA GLU A 83 -17.75 6.60 -0.38
C GLU A 83 -16.75 7.01 0.71
N VAL A 84 -15.48 7.21 0.36
CA VAL A 84 -14.45 7.64 1.31
C VAL A 84 -14.77 9.06 1.79
N LYS A 85 -14.97 9.20 3.09
CA LYS A 85 -15.25 10.47 3.78
C LYS A 85 -14.02 11.04 4.46
N ALA A 86 -13.10 10.19 4.87
CA ALA A 86 -11.83 10.58 5.48
C ALA A 86 -10.72 9.59 5.11
N ALA A 87 -9.60 10.12 4.63
CA ALA A 87 -8.39 9.38 4.35
C ALA A 87 -7.21 10.03 5.09
N THR A 88 -6.60 9.33 6.03
CA THR A 88 -5.43 9.79 6.77
C THR A 88 -4.20 9.03 6.29
N GLN A 89 -3.21 9.74 5.78
CA GLN A 89 -1.88 9.20 5.47
C GLN A 89 -0.92 9.56 6.60
N VAL A 90 -0.24 8.54 7.13
CA VAL A 90 0.69 8.65 8.25
C VAL A 90 2.09 8.30 7.75
N GLU A 91 2.91 9.31 7.47
CA GLU A 91 4.26 9.15 6.92
C GLU A 91 5.31 9.60 7.95
N ILE A 92 6.32 8.75 8.18
CA ILE A 92 7.36 9.06 9.17
C ILE A 92 8.31 10.16 8.70
N ASP A 93 8.57 10.20 7.40
CA ASP A 93 9.52 11.14 6.80
C ASP A 93 8.83 12.13 5.86
N GLU A 94 8.49 13.30 6.40
CA GLU A 94 7.87 14.39 5.62
C GLU A 94 8.65 14.71 4.32
N ARG A 95 9.98 14.46 4.30
CA ARG A 95 10.79 14.76 3.12
C ARG A 95 10.40 13.93 1.91
N VAL A 96 9.93 12.69 2.09
CA VAL A 96 9.40 11.86 0.99
C VAL A 96 8.24 12.58 0.31
N THR A 97 7.28 13.09 1.09
CA THR A 97 6.12 13.82 0.54
C THR A 97 6.53 15.12 -0.14
N ARG A 98 7.42 15.92 0.47
CA ARG A 98 7.85 17.21 -0.13
C ARG A 98 8.64 17.01 -1.42
N LEU A 99 9.42 15.94 -1.52
CA LEU A 99 10.11 15.60 -2.75
C LEU A 99 9.16 15.03 -3.81
N SER A 100 8.12 14.32 -3.39
CA SER A 100 7.08 13.82 -4.32
C SER A 100 6.26 14.97 -4.90
N GLU A 101 5.86 15.94 -4.11
CA GLU A 101 5.21 17.17 -4.60
C GLU A 101 6.04 17.89 -5.67
N LYS A 102 7.37 17.81 -5.57
CA LYS A 102 8.29 18.45 -6.53
C LYS A 102 8.53 17.64 -7.79
N TYR A 103 8.75 16.32 -7.66
CA TYR A 103 9.24 15.47 -8.75
C TYR A 103 8.18 14.53 -9.33
N PHE A 104 7.08 14.31 -8.61
CA PHE A 104 5.94 13.46 -8.98
C PHE A 104 4.61 14.19 -8.68
N PRO A 105 4.42 15.45 -9.15
CA PRO A 105 3.27 16.27 -8.76
C PRO A 105 1.92 15.60 -9.10
N GLU A 106 1.89 14.73 -10.12
CA GLU A 106 0.71 13.97 -10.48
C GLU A 106 0.23 12.97 -9.41
N LEU A 107 1.10 12.56 -8.49
CA LEU A 107 0.73 11.70 -7.36
C LEU A 107 0.11 12.49 -6.22
N CYS A 108 0.44 13.77 -6.13
CA CYS A 108 0.09 14.66 -5.02
C CYS A 108 -1.12 15.57 -5.31
N ASP A 109 -1.81 15.37 -6.43
CA ASP A 109 -2.92 16.25 -6.89
C ASP A 109 -4.15 16.22 -5.96
N LYS A 110 -4.21 15.27 -5.04
CA LYS A 110 -5.26 15.11 -4.02
C LYS A 110 -4.82 15.47 -2.60
N ASN A 111 -3.61 15.99 -2.40
CA ASN A 111 -3.15 16.35 -1.04
C ASN A 111 -4.01 17.43 -0.37
N ASP A 112 -4.62 18.30 -1.16
CA ASP A 112 -5.52 19.38 -0.68
C ASP A 112 -7.02 18.98 -0.71
N ASP A 113 -7.36 17.72 -1.01
CA ASP A 113 -8.76 17.26 -0.93
C ASP A 113 -9.25 17.39 0.53
N PRO A 114 -10.44 17.95 0.78
CA PRO A 114 -10.97 18.17 2.14
C PRO A 114 -11.14 16.87 2.94
N ARG A 115 -11.13 15.72 2.30
CA ARG A 115 -11.17 14.40 2.93
C ARG A 115 -9.77 13.89 3.32
N ALA A 116 -8.70 14.48 2.79
CA ALA A 116 -7.32 14.09 3.05
C ALA A 116 -6.78 14.70 4.34
N THR A 117 -6.01 13.91 5.06
CA THR A 117 -5.17 14.38 6.18
C THR A 117 -3.78 13.78 6.01
N LEU A 118 -2.77 14.62 5.83
CA LEU A 118 -1.37 14.23 5.88
C LEU A 118 -0.86 14.44 7.31
N PHE A 119 -0.50 13.33 7.97
CA PHE A 119 0.10 13.33 9.30
C PHE A 119 1.55 12.87 9.19
N PHE A 120 2.49 13.67 9.68
CA PHE A 120 3.91 13.31 9.68
C PHE A 120 4.34 12.84 11.06
N GLY A 121 4.69 11.55 11.18
CA GLY A 121 5.06 10.92 12.42
C GLY A 121 5.07 9.38 12.36
N ASP A 122 5.34 8.77 13.51
CA ASP A 122 5.43 7.33 13.66
C ASP A 122 4.07 6.63 13.47
N GLY A 123 3.95 5.85 12.38
CA GLY A 123 2.74 5.10 12.05
C GLY A 123 2.40 3.99 13.04
N ILE A 124 3.41 3.39 13.69
CA ILE A 124 3.20 2.37 14.73
C ILE A 124 2.54 3.00 15.96
N GLN A 125 3.05 4.16 16.38
CA GLN A 125 2.48 4.88 17.52
C GLN A 125 1.08 5.42 17.17
N TRP A 126 0.91 5.95 15.96
CA TRP A 126 -0.40 6.44 15.49
C TRP A 126 -1.46 5.34 15.50
N MET A 127 -1.16 4.14 14.98
CA MET A 127 -2.08 3.00 14.98
C MET A 127 -2.45 2.52 16.38
N LYS A 128 -1.56 2.67 17.35
CA LYS A 128 -1.82 2.35 18.76
C LYS A 128 -2.77 3.34 19.41
N ASP A 129 -2.72 4.61 19.01
CA ASP A 129 -3.46 5.71 19.63
C ASP A 129 -4.81 5.98 18.94
N VAL A 130 -5.03 5.44 17.72
CA VAL A 130 -6.30 5.61 17.01
C VAL A 130 -7.46 4.96 17.77
N ALA A 131 -8.65 5.58 17.69
CA ALA A 131 -9.83 5.10 18.39
C ALA A 131 -10.21 3.66 17.95
N PRO A 132 -10.46 2.74 18.87
CA PRO A 132 -10.88 1.38 18.53
C PRO A 132 -12.15 1.36 17.70
N GLY A 133 -12.19 0.49 16.66
CA GLY A 133 -13.36 0.32 15.82
C GLY A 133 -13.75 1.54 14.98
N SER A 134 -12.79 2.40 14.62
CA SER A 134 -13.05 3.65 13.89
C SER A 134 -12.69 3.58 12.40
N VAL A 135 -11.89 2.59 11.96
CA VAL A 135 -11.32 2.50 10.61
C VAL A 135 -11.99 1.39 9.81
N ASP A 136 -12.33 1.66 8.55
CA ASP A 136 -12.88 0.67 7.62
C ASP A 136 -11.76 -0.10 6.91
N VAL A 137 -10.78 0.62 6.37
CA VAL A 137 -9.67 0.02 5.62
C VAL A 137 -8.35 0.61 6.08
N ILE A 138 -7.38 -0.26 6.40
CA ILE A 138 -5.99 0.10 6.67
C ILE A 138 -5.16 -0.36 5.48
N ILE A 139 -4.39 0.56 4.88
CA ILE A 139 -3.43 0.29 3.82
C ILE A 139 -2.03 0.51 4.37
N ILE A 140 -1.20 -0.54 4.40
CA ILE A 140 0.20 -0.42 4.82
C ILE A 140 1.06 -0.37 3.56
N ASP A 141 1.49 0.83 3.25
CA ASP A 141 2.26 1.21 2.07
C ASP A 141 3.65 1.65 2.52
N SER A 142 4.41 0.71 3.03
CA SER A 142 5.73 0.94 3.62
C SER A 142 6.85 0.42 2.72
N THR A 143 8.07 0.84 3.01
CA THR A 143 9.28 0.17 2.49
C THR A 143 9.36 -1.27 2.99
N ASP A 144 10.33 -2.03 2.47
CA ASP A 144 10.66 -3.39 2.91
C ASP A 144 10.88 -3.45 4.44
N PRO A 145 10.77 -4.65 5.09
CA PRO A 145 10.88 -4.78 6.54
C PRO A 145 12.31 -4.57 7.07
N VAL A 146 12.86 -3.37 6.81
CA VAL A 146 14.20 -2.95 7.22
C VAL A 146 14.11 -1.59 7.91
N GLY A 147 14.88 -1.40 8.98
CA GLY A 147 14.93 -0.13 9.70
C GLY A 147 13.59 0.30 10.29
N PRO A 148 13.09 1.52 10.02
CA PRO A 148 11.85 2.03 10.60
C PRO A 148 10.60 1.19 10.26
N ALA A 149 10.60 0.52 9.11
CA ALA A 149 9.46 -0.30 8.66
C ALA A 149 9.39 -1.69 9.31
N GLU A 150 10.46 -2.21 9.93
CA GLU A 150 10.49 -3.55 10.50
C GLU A 150 9.33 -3.80 11.47
N GLY A 151 8.98 -2.81 12.28
CA GLY A 151 7.89 -2.89 13.25
C GLY A 151 6.49 -3.04 12.65
N LEU A 152 6.30 -2.74 11.36
CA LEU A 152 5.02 -2.83 10.65
C LEU A 152 4.67 -4.26 10.20
N PHE A 153 5.60 -5.21 10.30
CA PHE A 153 5.43 -6.61 9.84
C PHE A 153 5.21 -7.61 10.98
N GLY A 154 5.00 -7.12 12.19
CA GLY A 154 4.96 -7.96 13.39
C GLY A 154 3.57 -8.12 14.01
N LEU A 155 3.40 -9.22 14.80
CA LEU A 155 2.19 -9.55 15.53
C LEU A 155 1.62 -8.39 16.36
N LYS A 156 2.50 -7.62 17.03
CA LYS A 156 2.08 -6.50 17.87
C LYS A 156 1.35 -5.44 17.08
N PHE A 157 1.92 -5.03 15.95
CA PHE A 157 1.32 -4.03 15.06
C PHE A 157 -0.02 -4.52 14.47
N TYR A 158 -0.11 -5.79 14.08
CA TYR A 158 -1.38 -6.34 13.58
C TYR A 158 -2.47 -6.40 14.67
N ARG A 159 -2.12 -6.55 15.93
CA ARG A 159 -3.07 -6.42 17.07
C ARG A 159 -3.58 -5.00 17.22
N ASP A 160 -2.73 -4.00 17.03
CA ASP A 160 -3.14 -2.61 17.05
C ASP A 160 -4.06 -2.31 15.84
N CYS A 161 -3.72 -2.80 14.66
CA CYS A 161 -4.55 -2.68 13.45
C CYS A 161 -5.94 -3.31 13.63
N ILE A 162 -6.03 -4.55 14.10
CA ILE A 162 -7.33 -5.21 14.27
C ILE A 162 -8.19 -4.52 15.35
N THR A 163 -7.58 -3.89 16.33
CA THR A 163 -8.28 -3.09 17.34
C THR A 163 -8.87 -1.83 16.71
N ALA A 164 -8.13 -1.15 15.84
CA ALA A 164 -8.56 0.06 15.14
C ALA A 164 -9.69 -0.22 14.14
N LEU A 165 -9.72 -1.39 13.51
CA LEU A 165 -10.69 -1.75 12.50
C LEU A 165 -12.12 -1.90 13.06
N LYS A 166 -13.11 -1.43 12.29
CA LYS A 166 -14.54 -1.72 12.48
C LYS A 166 -14.82 -3.23 12.29
N PRO A 167 -16.02 -3.74 12.65
CA PRO A 167 -16.32 -5.17 12.56
C PRO A 167 -16.09 -5.80 11.19
N ASP A 168 -16.43 -5.12 10.10
CA ASP A 168 -16.24 -5.59 8.73
C ASP A 168 -14.95 -5.05 8.09
N GLY A 169 -14.09 -4.43 8.91
CA GLY A 169 -12.87 -3.79 8.46
C GLY A 169 -11.82 -4.75 7.95
N MET A 170 -10.96 -4.25 7.09
CA MET A 170 -9.86 -5.00 6.48
C MET A 170 -8.55 -4.21 6.45
N LEU A 171 -7.46 -4.96 6.38
CA LEU A 171 -6.12 -4.46 6.18
C LEU A 171 -5.59 -4.99 4.85
N VAL A 172 -4.90 -4.14 4.09
CA VAL A 172 -4.03 -4.55 2.99
C VAL A 172 -2.62 -4.04 3.26
N GLN A 173 -1.64 -4.89 3.06
CA GLN A 173 -0.22 -4.54 3.24
C GLN A 173 0.58 -5.00 2.04
N GLN A 174 1.49 -4.15 1.55
CA GLN A 174 2.49 -4.57 0.59
C GLN A 174 3.26 -5.78 1.14
N SER A 175 3.48 -6.79 0.33
CA SER A 175 4.02 -8.07 0.78
C SER A 175 5.06 -8.65 -0.18
N GLU A 176 5.80 -7.78 -0.84
CA GLU A 176 6.94 -8.17 -1.64
C GLU A 176 6.60 -9.06 -2.86
N SER A 177 7.64 -9.64 -3.43
CA SER A 177 7.51 -10.56 -4.57
C SER A 177 7.13 -11.97 -4.12
N PRO A 178 6.02 -12.55 -4.62
CA PRO A 178 5.68 -13.95 -4.33
C PRO A 178 6.74 -14.96 -4.81
N LEU A 179 7.59 -14.56 -5.77
CA LEU A 179 8.66 -15.42 -6.28
C LEU A 179 9.90 -15.41 -5.38
N LEU A 180 10.25 -14.23 -4.83
CA LEU A 180 11.52 -14.03 -4.10
C LEU A 180 11.33 -14.09 -2.58
N HIS A 181 10.16 -13.69 -2.06
CA HIS A 181 9.92 -13.45 -0.63
C HIS A 181 8.75 -14.27 -0.06
N LEU A 182 8.51 -15.47 -0.63
CA LEU A 182 7.37 -16.31 -0.24
C LEU A 182 7.34 -16.66 1.25
N SER A 183 8.51 -16.87 1.88
CA SER A 183 8.61 -17.12 3.33
C SER A 183 8.15 -15.92 4.16
N LEU A 184 8.53 -14.70 3.77
CA LEU A 184 8.05 -13.48 4.42
C LEU A 184 6.51 -13.37 4.34
N ILE A 185 5.95 -13.64 3.16
CA ILE A 185 4.48 -13.63 2.97
C ILE A 185 3.81 -14.66 3.89
N GLN A 186 4.37 -15.87 4.02
CA GLN A 186 3.86 -16.89 4.95
C GLN A 186 3.90 -16.40 6.41
N ASP A 187 5.00 -15.80 6.83
CA ASP A 187 5.17 -15.26 8.19
C ASP A 187 4.18 -14.11 8.47
N MET A 188 3.96 -13.21 7.49
CA MET A 188 2.96 -12.15 7.57
C MET A 188 1.55 -12.73 7.76
N HIS A 189 1.13 -13.68 6.93
CA HIS A 189 -0.18 -14.34 7.03
C HIS A 189 -0.34 -15.07 8.38
N ALA A 190 0.70 -15.75 8.85
CA ALA A 190 0.68 -16.41 10.17
C ALA A 190 0.53 -15.39 11.31
N ALA A 191 1.27 -14.27 11.26
CA ALA A 191 1.18 -13.21 12.26
C ALA A 191 -0.19 -12.50 12.23
N MET A 192 -0.76 -12.25 11.06
CA MET A 192 -2.12 -11.70 10.91
C MET A 192 -3.17 -12.63 11.53
N LYS A 193 -3.13 -13.92 11.21
CA LYS A 193 -4.02 -14.93 11.82
C LYS A 193 -3.84 -15.00 13.36
N GLN A 194 -2.61 -14.97 13.85
CA GLN A 194 -2.30 -14.95 15.27
C GLN A 194 -2.76 -13.65 15.97
N ALA A 195 -2.80 -12.53 15.27
CA ALA A 195 -3.33 -11.26 15.76
C ALA A 195 -4.86 -11.29 15.93
N GLY A 196 -5.55 -12.23 15.28
CA GLY A 196 -7.01 -12.39 15.37
C GLY A 196 -7.76 -12.08 14.08
N PHE A 197 -7.08 -11.82 12.96
CA PHE A 197 -7.77 -11.72 11.67
C PHE A 197 -8.36 -13.09 11.29
N ALA A 198 -9.63 -13.08 10.89
CA ALA A 198 -10.39 -14.30 10.61
C ALA A 198 -10.01 -14.95 9.28
N GLU A 199 -9.64 -14.16 8.29
CA GLU A 199 -9.22 -14.61 6.97
C GLU A 199 -8.06 -13.78 6.45
N THR A 200 -7.18 -14.42 5.66
CA THR A 200 -6.11 -13.74 4.92
C THR A 200 -6.09 -14.22 3.47
N THR A 201 -5.82 -13.35 2.54
CA THR A 201 -5.64 -13.67 1.13
C THR A 201 -4.53 -12.83 0.53
N LEU A 202 -4.02 -13.24 -0.64
CA LEU A 202 -2.99 -12.51 -1.37
C LEU A 202 -3.58 -11.99 -2.69
N LEU A 203 -3.30 -10.76 -3.03
CA LEU A 203 -3.43 -10.23 -4.38
C LEU A 203 -2.04 -10.06 -5.00
N HIS A 204 -1.93 -10.16 -6.32
CA HIS A 204 -0.66 -9.97 -7.02
C HIS A 204 -0.83 -9.20 -8.31
N PHE A 205 0.24 -8.52 -8.73
CA PHE A 205 0.25 -7.64 -9.89
C PHE A 205 1.68 -7.47 -10.44
N PRO A 206 1.83 -7.05 -11.70
CA PRO A 206 3.13 -6.69 -12.24
C PRO A 206 3.61 -5.36 -11.65
N GLN A 207 4.90 -5.26 -11.29
CA GLN A 207 5.57 -4.00 -10.93
C GLN A 207 6.97 -4.00 -11.50
N VAL A 208 7.16 -3.31 -12.60
CA VAL A 208 8.35 -3.49 -13.47
C VAL A 208 9.65 -3.05 -12.80
N ILE A 209 9.61 -1.96 -12.02
CA ILE A 209 10.83 -1.43 -11.37
C ILE A 209 11.23 -2.19 -10.10
N TYR A 210 10.36 -3.07 -9.58
CA TYR A 210 10.66 -3.85 -8.37
C TYR A 210 11.31 -5.19 -8.71
N PRO A 211 12.04 -5.81 -7.76
CA PRO A 211 12.65 -7.11 -7.98
C PRO A 211 11.66 -8.15 -8.52
N SER A 212 12.07 -8.94 -9.49
CA SER A 212 11.27 -9.91 -10.24
C SER A 212 10.20 -9.34 -11.19
N GLY A 213 9.84 -8.06 -11.14
CA GLY A 213 8.75 -7.48 -11.92
C GLY A 213 7.35 -7.96 -11.49
N TRP A 214 7.24 -8.67 -10.35
CA TRP A 214 6.01 -9.25 -9.83
C TRP A 214 5.89 -8.99 -8.33
N TRP A 215 4.85 -8.29 -7.94
CA TRP A 215 4.61 -7.82 -6.58
C TRP A 215 3.29 -8.32 -6.01
N SER A 216 3.08 -8.11 -4.71
CA SER A 216 1.87 -8.57 -4.03
C SER A 216 1.43 -7.66 -2.90
N GLY A 217 0.15 -7.79 -2.53
CA GLY A 217 -0.43 -7.25 -1.31
C GLY A 217 -1.16 -8.36 -0.54
N SER A 218 -0.90 -8.44 0.75
CA SER A 218 -1.61 -9.33 1.67
C SER A 218 -2.83 -8.63 2.23
N ILE A 219 -4.02 -9.20 2.06
CA ILE A 219 -5.28 -8.72 2.66
C ILE A 219 -5.62 -9.57 3.86
N ALA A 220 -6.04 -8.92 4.96
CA ALA A 220 -6.53 -9.56 6.16
C ALA A 220 -7.90 -9.00 6.55
N LEU A 221 -8.87 -9.90 6.79
CA LEU A 221 -10.25 -9.56 7.16
C LEU A 221 -10.45 -9.76 8.65
N LYS A 222 -11.00 -8.74 9.33
CA LYS A 222 -11.35 -8.86 10.75
C LYS A 222 -12.45 -9.88 11.00
N LYS A 223 -13.41 -10.02 10.06
CA LYS A 223 -14.52 -10.95 10.12
C LYS A 223 -14.55 -11.83 8.89
N ALA A 224 -14.70 -13.13 9.08
CA ALA A 224 -14.82 -14.09 7.99
C ALA A 224 -16.03 -13.79 7.10
N GLY A 225 -15.83 -13.93 5.78
CA GLY A 225 -16.88 -13.71 4.78
C GLY A 225 -17.37 -12.26 4.65
N SER A 226 -16.65 -11.28 5.20
CA SER A 226 -16.99 -9.86 5.03
C SER A 226 -16.58 -9.28 3.68
N MET A 227 -15.70 -9.98 2.94
CA MET A 227 -15.25 -9.52 1.63
C MET A 227 -16.39 -9.60 0.60
N VAL A 228 -16.64 -8.50 -0.08
CA VAL A 228 -17.61 -8.37 -1.17
C VAL A 228 -16.89 -8.14 -2.49
N GLN A 229 -17.62 -8.06 -3.60
CA GLN A 229 -17.07 -7.70 -4.91
C GLN A 229 -17.94 -6.63 -5.54
N ARG A 230 -17.56 -5.36 -5.38
CA ARG A 230 -18.26 -4.21 -5.97
C ARG A 230 -17.78 -3.97 -7.40
N LEU A 231 -18.03 -4.94 -8.29
CA LEU A 231 -17.47 -4.95 -9.64
C LEU A 231 -17.98 -3.83 -10.55
N ASP A 232 -19.21 -3.38 -10.35
CA ASP A 232 -19.77 -2.26 -11.12
C ASP A 232 -19.10 -0.95 -10.72
N HIS A 233 -18.75 -0.81 -9.44
CA HIS A 233 -17.96 0.33 -8.96
C HIS A 233 -16.52 0.27 -9.50
N ALA A 234 -15.90 -0.91 -9.55
CA ALA A 234 -14.59 -1.08 -10.15
C ALA A 234 -14.52 -0.60 -11.61
N GLU A 235 -15.62 -0.78 -12.38
CA GLU A 235 -15.70 -0.33 -13.77
C GLU A 235 -15.88 1.18 -13.92
N SER A 236 -16.37 1.87 -12.88
CA SER A 236 -16.62 3.32 -12.90
C SER A 236 -15.38 4.19 -12.55
N LEU A 237 -14.31 3.57 -12.05
CA LEU A 237 -13.10 4.28 -11.65
C LEU A 237 -12.26 4.68 -12.87
N ASP A 238 -11.70 5.88 -12.83
CA ASP A 238 -10.70 6.34 -13.81
C ASP A 238 -9.32 5.77 -13.45
N THR A 239 -8.98 4.65 -14.08
CA THR A 239 -7.76 3.84 -13.81
C THR A 239 -7.05 3.46 -15.10
N GLN A 240 -5.76 3.18 -15.01
CA GLN A 240 -4.95 2.76 -16.17
C GLN A 240 -4.77 1.22 -16.23
N TYR A 241 -4.75 0.55 -15.09
CA TYR A 241 -4.52 -0.89 -14.98
C TYR A 241 -5.70 -1.63 -14.37
N TYR A 242 -6.22 -1.11 -13.26
CA TYR A 242 -7.29 -1.75 -12.50
C TYR A 242 -8.65 -1.62 -13.22
N ASN A 243 -9.39 -2.70 -13.27
CA ASN A 243 -10.75 -2.79 -13.78
C ASN A 243 -11.44 -4.03 -13.18
N ARG A 244 -12.69 -4.30 -13.57
CA ARG A 244 -13.47 -5.47 -13.14
C ARG A 244 -12.74 -6.80 -13.31
N ASP A 245 -12.09 -7.01 -14.45
CA ASP A 245 -11.43 -8.28 -14.75
C ASP A 245 -10.12 -8.41 -13.97
N MET A 246 -9.38 -7.31 -13.82
CA MET A 246 -8.18 -7.27 -12.98
C MET A 246 -8.51 -7.45 -11.50
N HIS A 247 -9.66 -6.95 -11.02
CA HIS A 247 -10.13 -7.23 -9.66
C HIS A 247 -10.26 -8.74 -9.40
N ARG A 248 -10.84 -9.47 -10.35
CA ARG A 248 -10.97 -10.94 -10.22
C ARG A 248 -9.62 -11.66 -10.38
N ALA A 249 -8.83 -11.22 -11.37
CA ALA A 249 -7.59 -11.88 -11.73
C ALA A 249 -6.51 -11.76 -10.65
N CYS A 250 -6.44 -10.63 -9.93
CA CYS A 250 -5.39 -10.41 -8.92
C CYS A 250 -5.44 -11.40 -7.75
N PHE A 251 -6.58 -12.04 -7.49
CA PHE A 251 -6.75 -13.09 -6.48
C PHE A 251 -6.54 -14.52 -7.01
N ALA A 252 -6.27 -14.69 -8.30
CA ALA A 252 -6.03 -15.99 -8.93
C ALA A 252 -4.60 -16.46 -8.70
N LEU A 253 -4.34 -17.09 -7.56
CA LEU A 253 -2.99 -17.45 -7.13
C LEU A 253 -2.40 -18.63 -7.91
N PRO A 254 -1.10 -18.59 -8.25
CA PRO A 254 -0.36 -19.73 -8.77
C PRO A 254 -0.30 -20.91 -7.78
N ASN A 255 -0.12 -22.12 -8.30
CA ASN A 255 -0.15 -23.34 -7.49
C ASN A 255 0.88 -23.36 -6.35
N PHE A 256 2.08 -22.82 -6.57
CA PHE A 256 3.12 -22.82 -5.53
C PHE A 256 2.75 -21.87 -4.38
N VAL A 257 2.13 -20.73 -4.68
CA VAL A 257 1.62 -19.77 -3.66
C VAL A 257 0.46 -20.40 -2.89
N LYS A 258 -0.50 -21.02 -3.60
CA LYS A 258 -1.62 -21.75 -2.94
C LYS A 258 -1.11 -22.82 -1.97
N LYS A 259 -0.09 -23.58 -2.36
CA LYS A 259 0.50 -24.61 -1.48
C LYS A 259 1.20 -24.02 -0.26
N ALA A 260 1.76 -22.81 -0.39
CA ALA A 260 2.48 -22.15 0.68
C ALA A 260 1.57 -21.49 1.71
N LEU A 261 0.43 -20.93 1.26
CA LEU A 261 -0.49 -20.18 2.14
C LEU A 261 -1.62 -21.05 2.74
N GLY A 262 -1.82 -22.25 2.24
CA GLY A 262 -2.79 -23.25 2.75
C GLY A 262 -4.11 -23.18 2.03
#